data_57c03832cd95c898bcb7b7840a1c10fc
#
_entry.id   57c03832cd95c898bcb7b7840a1c10fc
#
_cell.length_a   1.000
_cell.length_b   1.000
_cell.length_c   1.000
_cell.angle_alpha   90.00
_cell.angle_beta   90.00
_cell.angle_gamma   90.00
#
_symmetry.space_group_name_H-M   'P 1'
#
loop_
_entity.id
_entity.type
_entity.pdbx_description
1 polymer ?
#
loop_
_entity_poly.entity_id
_entity_poly.type
_entity_poly.pdbx_seq_one_letter_code
_entity_poly.pdbx_strand_id
1 'polypeptide(L)'
;GAVVFSRSQLADAAQREAAQEHLNRALVACKCSRTFRPGELLTKPWDEWGSEDFAAIDRCGCRQASCEKLHFDEHRAFGSAYFLELGLSCQQLEQNIPALFNDPACGHVLRAKGFVQDENGWVELNATADGLTANAIPKGQEVLIVIGEGLEKERIEVRLKG
;
A
#
# COMPACT_ATOMS: atom_id res chain seq x y z
N GLY A 1 -19.07 -12.71 -3.60
CA GLY A 1 -17.72 -12.68 -4.10
C GLY A 1 -16.71 -13.28 -3.15
N ALA A 2 -15.50 -13.43 -3.60
CA ALA A 2 -14.37 -13.88 -2.81
C ALA A 2 -13.46 -12.70 -2.44
N VAL A 3 -12.68 -12.89 -1.37
CA VAL A 3 -11.57 -12.00 -1.04
C VAL A 3 -10.26 -12.70 -1.37
N VAL A 4 -9.41 -12.06 -2.12
CA VAL A 4 -8.09 -12.57 -2.49
C VAL A 4 -7.04 -11.78 -1.72
N PHE A 5 -6.20 -12.47 -0.96
CA PHE A 5 -5.06 -11.86 -0.29
C PHE A 5 -3.85 -11.85 -1.23
N SER A 6 -3.39 -10.67 -1.59
CA SER A 6 -2.07 -10.52 -2.20
C SER A 6 -0.99 -10.67 -1.12
N ARG A 7 0.17 -11.21 -1.49
CA ARG A 7 1.30 -11.44 -0.59
C ARG A 7 1.00 -12.36 0.61
N SER A 8 0.07 -13.27 0.45
CA SER A 8 -0.30 -14.23 1.51
C SER A 8 0.87 -15.12 1.99
N GLN A 9 1.90 -15.29 1.17
CA GLN A 9 3.14 -15.98 1.53
C GLN A 9 3.93 -15.26 2.63
N LEU A 10 3.70 -13.96 2.86
CA LEU A 10 4.35 -13.18 3.91
C LEU A 10 3.60 -13.25 5.25
N ALA A 11 2.41 -13.85 5.27
CA ALA A 11 1.56 -13.97 6.45
C ALA A 11 1.56 -15.41 6.97
N ASP A 12 1.66 -15.59 8.27
CA ASP A 12 1.47 -16.87 8.91
C ASP A 12 -0.02 -17.28 9.02
N ALA A 13 -0.30 -18.48 9.52
CA ALA A 13 -1.67 -18.98 9.64
C ALA A 13 -2.52 -18.13 10.60
N ALA A 14 -1.95 -17.67 11.71
CA ALA A 14 -2.65 -16.85 12.69
C ALA A 14 -2.99 -15.46 12.14
N GLN A 15 -2.08 -14.86 11.37
CA GLN A 15 -2.32 -13.58 10.69
C GLN A 15 -3.44 -13.69 9.63
N ARG A 16 -3.48 -14.79 8.87
CA ARG A 16 -4.56 -15.04 7.91
C ARG A 16 -5.92 -15.22 8.56
N GLU A 17 -5.96 -15.95 9.68
CA GLU A 17 -7.18 -16.15 10.48
C GLU A 17 -7.64 -14.82 11.10
N ALA A 18 -6.73 -14.05 11.70
CA ALA A 18 -7.02 -12.72 12.23
C ALA A 18 -7.56 -11.75 11.16
N ALA A 19 -7.06 -11.82 9.93
CA ALA A 19 -7.56 -11.02 8.82
C ALA A 19 -9.02 -11.36 8.47
N GLN A 20 -9.40 -12.65 8.51
CA GLN A 20 -10.80 -13.07 8.33
C GLN A 20 -11.72 -12.51 9.42
N GLU A 21 -11.29 -12.61 10.67
CA GLU A 21 -12.05 -12.07 11.79
C GLU A 21 -12.20 -10.53 11.69
N HIS A 22 -11.15 -9.83 11.28
CA HIS A 22 -11.19 -8.39 11.06
C HIS A 22 -12.19 -8.01 9.97
N LEU A 23 -12.20 -8.72 8.84
CA LEU A 23 -13.17 -8.50 7.78
C LEU A 23 -14.59 -8.73 8.27
N ASN A 24 -14.85 -9.81 8.99
CA ASN A 24 -16.19 -10.10 9.51
C ASN A 24 -16.63 -9.07 10.55
N ARG A 25 -15.73 -8.61 11.43
CA ARG A 25 -16.02 -7.51 12.37
C ARG A 25 -16.36 -6.20 11.64
N ALA A 26 -15.64 -5.88 10.57
CA ALA A 26 -15.92 -4.70 9.75
C ALA A 26 -17.31 -4.81 9.08
N LEU A 27 -17.69 -5.99 8.57
CA LEU A 27 -19.00 -6.22 8.00
C LEU A 27 -20.12 -6.03 9.05
N VAL A 28 -19.92 -6.53 10.27
CA VAL A 28 -20.88 -6.31 11.38
C VAL A 28 -21.00 -4.82 11.71
N ALA A 29 -19.87 -4.10 11.80
CA ALA A 29 -19.87 -2.65 12.03
C ALA A 29 -20.62 -1.86 10.95
N CYS A 30 -20.57 -2.32 9.70
CA CYS A 30 -21.32 -1.78 8.57
C CYS A 30 -22.78 -2.26 8.52
N LYS A 31 -23.25 -2.99 9.54
CA LYS A 31 -24.59 -3.62 9.58
C LYS A 31 -24.85 -4.52 8.36
N CYS A 32 -23.81 -5.13 7.84
CA CYS A 32 -23.90 -6.02 6.70
C CYS A 32 -24.48 -7.38 7.15
N SER A 33 -25.42 -7.91 6.38
CA SER A 33 -26.01 -9.22 6.64
C SER A 33 -25.11 -10.39 6.24
N ARG A 34 -23.95 -10.11 5.65
CA ARG A 34 -23.00 -11.10 5.15
C ARG A 34 -21.83 -11.30 6.12
N THR A 35 -21.33 -12.53 6.15
CA THR A 35 -20.04 -12.90 6.73
C THR A 35 -19.22 -13.68 5.71
N PHE A 36 -17.91 -13.55 5.76
CA PHE A 36 -17.00 -14.41 5.00
C PHE A 36 -16.78 -15.74 5.73
N ARG A 37 -16.90 -16.84 5.01
CA ARG A 37 -16.57 -18.19 5.49
C ARG A 37 -15.11 -18.51 5.16
N PRO A 38 -14.49 -19.48 5.84
CA PRO A 38 -13.08 -19.83 5.59
C PRO A 38 -12.76 -20.07 4.11
N GLY A 39 -13.56 -20.76 3.35
CA GLY A 39 -13.33 -21.02 1.92
C GLY A 39 -13.59 -19.84 0.97
N GLU A 40 -14.06 -18.70 1.46
CA GLU A 40 -14.33 -17.49 0.67
C GLU A 40 -13.14 -16.50 0.74
N LEU A 41 -12.12 -16.78 1.56
CA LEU A 41 -10.84 -16.08 1.61
C LEU A 41 -9.76 -16.94 0.94
N LEU A 42 -9.24 -16.42 -0.15
CA LEU A 42 -8.22 -17.11 -0.92
C LEU A 42 -6.84 -16.58 -0.50
N THR A 43 -6.07 -17.41 0.18
CA THR A 43 -4.78 -17.07 0.78
C THR A 43 -3.60 -17.80 0.16
N LYS A 44 -3.83 -18.52 -0.94
CA LYS A 44 -2.79 -19.25 -1.66
C LYS A 44 -1.83 -18.27 -2.35
N PRO A 45 -0.52 -18.50 -2.33
CA PRO A 45 0.45 -17.70 -3.07
C PRO A 45 0.13 -17.65 -4.58
N TRP A 46 0.37 -16.51 -5.22
CA TRP A 46 0.04 -16.30 -6.64
C TRP A 46 0.74 -17.24 -7.60
N ASP A 47 1.98 -17.55 -7.33
CA ASP A 47 2.82 -18.45 -8.13
C ASP A 47 2.37 -19.91 -8.09
N GLU A 48 1.52 -20.26 -7.13
CA GLU A 48 0.92 -21.58 -6.98
C GLU A 48 -0.49 -21.67 -7.60
N TRP A 49 -1.04 -20.58 -8.15
CA TRP A 49 -2.41 -20.55 -8.67
C TRP A 49 -2.53 -21.34 -9.97
N GLY A 50 -3.58 -22.15 -10.05
CA GLY A 50 -3.99 -22.91 -11.24
C GLY A 50 -5.45 -22.66 -11.61
N SER A 51 -5.92 -23.35 -12.63
CA SER A 51 -7.29 -23.22 -13.13
C SER A 51 -8.38 -23.49 -12.07
N GLU A 52 -8.09 -24.38 -11.13
CA GLU A 52 -9.02 -24.69 -10.01
C GLU A 52 -9.21 -23.49 -9.06
N ASP A 53 -8.18 -22.68 -8.84
CA ASP A 53 -8.27 -21.50 -7.98
C ASP A 53 -9.14 -20.42 -8.62
N PHE A 54 -9.00 -20.19 -9.92
CA PHE A 54 -9.87 -19.30 -10.69
C PHE A 54 -11.30 -19.81 -10.74
N ALA A 55 -11.51 -21.11 -10.94
CA ALA A 55 -12.84 -21.74 -10.88
C ALA A 55 -13.46 -21.61 -9.47
N ALA A 56 -12.67 -21.60 -8.40
CA ALA A 56 -13.14 -21.33 -7.05
C ALA A 56 -13.67 -19.91 -6.88
N ILE A 57 -12.98 -18.91 -7.47
CA ILE A 57 -13.46 -17.52 -7.48
C ILE A 57 -14.80 -17.41 -8.21
N ASP A 58 -14.93 -18.03 -9.38
CA ASP A 58 -16.16 -18.02 -10.16
C ASP A 58 -17.34 -18.67 -9.39
N ARG A 59 -17.08 -19.76 -8.68
CA ARG A 59 -18.09 -20.42 -7.84
C ARG A 59 -18.55 -19.57 -6.65
N CYS A 60 -17.74 -18.66 -6.14
CA CYS A 60 -18.15 -17.73 -5.09
C CYS A 60 -19.29 -16.81 -5.54
N GLY A 61 -19.38 -16.54 -6.82
CA GLY A 61 -20.46 -15.75 -7.43
C GLY A 61 -20.54 -14.33 -6.88
N CYS A 62 -21.63 -13.66 -7.20
CA CYS A 62 -21.95 -12.33 -6.68
C CYS A 62 -23.14 -12.45 -5.72
N ARG A 63 -22.95 -11.97 -4.49
CA ARG A 63 -24.03 -11.90 -3.50
C ARG A 63 -24.35 -10.45 -3.20
N GLN A 64 -25.61 -10.09 -3.34
CA GLN A 64 -26.08 -8.80 -2.88
C GLN A 64 -26.19 -8.82 -1.35
N ALA A 65 -25.65 -7.82 -0.70
CA ALA A 65 -25.81 -7.58 0.72
C ALA A 65 -26.04 -6.09 0.95
N SER A 66 -26.99 -5.79 1.84
CA SER A 66 -27.15 -4.43 2.33
C SER A 66 -26.04 -4.13 3.34
N CYS A 67 -25.43 -2.96 3.25
CA CYS A 67 -24.49 -2.47 4.24
C CYS A 67 -24.59 -0.94 4.35
N GLU A 68 -24.27 -0.43 5.52
CA GLU A 68 -24.08 1.01 5.71
C GLU A 68 -22.62 1.34 5.45
N LYS A 69 -22.37 2.37 4.61
CA LYS A 69 -21.01 2.87 4.41
C LYS A 69 -20.55 3.52 5.72
N LEU A 70 -19.45 3.03 6.28
CA LEU A 70 -18.81 3.70 7.39
C LEU A 70 -18.24 5.03 6.90
N HIS A 71 -18.53 6.10 7.62
CA HIS A 71 -17.83 7.35 7.42
C HIS A 71 -16.42 7.21 7.97
N PHE A 72 -15.48 7.12 7.06
CA PHE A 72 -14.06 7.03 7.35
C PHE A 72 -13.48 8.43 7.17
N ASP A 73 -12.86 8.96 8.21
CA ASP A 73 -12.12 10.21 8.11
C ASP A 73 -10.78 9.90 7.39
N GLU A 74 -10.83 10.04 6.07
CA GLU A 74 -9.67 9.75 5.20
C GLU A 74 -8.44 10.59 5.59
N HIS A 75 -8.66 11.78 6.15
CA HIS A 75 -7.57 12.66 6.59
C HIS A 75 -6.87 12.19 7.87
N ARG A 76 -7.50 11.32 8.65
CA ARG A 76 -6.92 10.77 9.88
C ARG A 76 -6.20 9.45 9.69
N ALA A 77 -6.56 8.69 8.66
CA ALA A 77 -5.98 7.36 8.49
C ALA A 77 -4.73 7.36 7.62
N PHE A 78 -4.78 8.04 6.47
CA PHE A 78 -3.64 8.11 5.56
C PHE A 78 -3.54 9.50 4.95
N GLY A 79 -2.39 10.13 5.12
CA GLY A 79 -2.05 11.38 4.46
C GLY A 79 -1.14 11.13 3.25
N SER A 80 -1.09 12.12 2.36
CA SER A 80 -0.09 12.18 1.30
C SER A 80 0.59 13.54 1.33
N ALA A 81 1.89 13.56 1.43
CA ALA A 81 2.71 14.75 1.30
C ALA A 81 3.32 14.79 -0.10
N TYR A 82 3.11 15.90 -0.81
CA TYR A 82 3.61 16.12 -2.16
C TYR A 82 4.79 17.09 -2.13
N PHE A 83 5.87 16.70 -2.79
CA PHE A 83 7.08 17.49 -2.96
C PHE A 83 7.33 17.65 -4.45
N LEU A 84 7.23 18.88 -4.92
CA LEU A 84 7.46 19.26 -6.31
C LEU A 84 8.81 19.98 -6.40
N GLU A 85 9.54 19.75 -7.48
CA GLU A 85 10.76 20.49 -7.78
C GLU A 85 11.76 20.53 -6.62
N LEU A 86 12.02 19.37 -6.01
CA LEU A 86 12.97 19.27 -4.88
C LEU A 86 14.39 19.65 -5.26
N GLY A 87 14.75 19.60 -6.56
CA GLY A 87 16.09 19.85 -7.06
C GLY A 87 17.13 18.85 -6.55
N LEU A 88 16.70 17.64 -6.19
CA LEU A 88 17.55 16.57 -5.71
C LEU A 88 17.83 15.57 -6.83
N SER A 89 19.05 15.08 -6.90
CA SER A 89 19.41 14.02 -7.84
C SER A 89 18.78 12.67 -7.45
N CYS A 90 18.67 11.77 -8.42
CA CYS A 90 18.20 10.39 -8.17
C CYS A 90 19.04 9.73 -7.05
N GLN A 91 20.36 9.87 -7.10
CA GLN A 91 21.27 9.31 -6.09
C GLN A 91 21.02 9.87 -4.68
N GLN A 92 20.77 11.17 -4.54
CA GLN A 92 20.43 11.76 -3.24
C GLN A 92 19.12 11.22 -2.71
N LEU A 93 18.10 11.09 -3.56
CA LEU A 93 16.81 10.52 -3.17
C LEU A 93 16.94 9.04 -2.79
N GLU A 94 17.70 8.24 -3.53
CA GLU A 94 17.98 6.84 -3.17
C GLU A 94 18.65 6.68 -1.81
N GLN A 95 19.54 7.61 -1.45
CA GLN A 95 20.22 7.60 -0.16
C GLN A 95 19.34 8.08 0.99
N ASN A 96 18.49 9.10 0.76
CA ASN A 96 17.76 9.78 1.82
C ASN A 96 16.36 9.21 2.07
N ILE A 97 15.68 8.70 1.04
CA ILE A 97 14.32 8.13 1.18
C ILE A 97 14.25 6.98 2.22
N PRO A 98 15.20 6.02 2.29
CA PRO A 98 15.13 4.95 3.29
C PRO A 98 15.11 5.45 4.74
N ALA A 99 15.72 6.60 5.03
CA ALA A 99 15.73 7.17 6.36
C ALA A 99 14.33 7.64 6.83
N LEU A 100 13.43 7.95 5.91
CA LEU A 100 12.06 8.38 6.24
C LEU A 100 11.27 7.30 6.98
N PHE A 101 11.50 6.02 6.66
CA PHE A 101 10.77 4.90 7.26
C PHE A 101 11.17 4.60 8.70
N ASN A 102 12.34 5.10 9.13
CA ASN A 102 12.91 4.86 10.44
C ASN A 102 12.93 6.11 11.33
N ASP A 103 12.45 7.24 10.83
CA ASP A 103 12.42 8.49 11.57
C ASP A 103 11.01 8.84 12.04
N PRO A 104 10.67 8.63 13.32
CA PRO A 104 9.35 8.91 13.85
C PRO A 104 8.97 10.40 13.78
N ALA A 105 9.96 11.31 13.62
CA ALA A 105 9.69 12.73 13.42
C ALA A 105 9.06 13.03 12.04
N CYS A 106 9.16 12.11 11.09
CA CYS A 106 8.49 12.19 9.78
C CYS A 106 7.03 11.70 9.80
N GLY A 107 6.57 11.13 10.92
CA GLY A 107 5.35 10.36 11.02
C GLY A 107 5.57 8.88 10.68
N HIS A 108 4.51 8.11 10.55
CA HIS A 108 4.57 6.72 10.13
C HIS A 108 4.52 6.62 8.60
N VAL A 109 5.69 6.69 7.97
CA VAL A 109 5.82 6.61 6.51
C VAL A 109 5.62 5.16 6.05
N LEU A 110 4.67 4.96 5.13
CA LEU A 110 4.33 3.65 4.56
C LEU A 110 4.90 3.45 3.17
N ARG A 111 4.99 4.52 2.38
CA ARG A 111 5.47 4.48 1.02
C ARG A 111 6.00 5.84 0.57
N ALA A 112 7.06 5.83 -0.21
CA ALA A 112 7.48 6.99 -1.00
C ALA A 112 7.55 6.58 -2.47
N LYS A 113 6.89 7.34 -3.34
CA LYS A 113 6.90 7.13 -4.78
C LYS A 113 7.13 8.45 -5.48
N GLY A 114 8.00 8.46 -6.49
CA GLY A 114 8.25 9.68 -7.23
C GLY A 114 8.90 9.45 -8.57
N PHE A 115 9.07 10.55 -9.28
CA PHE A 115 9.75 10.61 -10.55
C PHE A 115 10.78 11.74 -10.49
N VAL A 116 11.98 11.45 -10.91
CA VAL A 116 13.09 12.39 -10.95
C VAL A 116 13.77 12.30 -12.31
N GLN A 117 14.28 13.40 -12.79
CA GLN A 117 15.09 13.41 -13.99
C GLN A 117 16.57 13.40 -13.60
N ASP A 118 17.32 12.49 -14.19
CA ASP A 118 18.78 12.46 -14.11
C ASP A 118 19.44 12.66 -15.48
N GLU A 119 20.75 12.49 -15.56
CA GLU A 119 21.53 12.66 -16.80
C GLU A 119 21.12 11.63 -17.89
N ASN A 120 20.56 10.50 -17.51
CA ASN A 120 20.18 9.41 -18.41
C ASN A 120 18.69 9.44 -18.79
N GLY A 121 17.91 10.35 -18.18
CA GLY A 121 16.49 10.48 -18.45
C GLY A 121 15.63 10.45 -17.20
N TRP A 122 14.40 9.92 -17.32
CA TRP A 122 13.47 9.85 -16.21
C TRP A 122 13.57 8.52 -15.46
N VAL A 123 13.54 8.62 -14.14
CA VAL A 123 13.57 7.48 -13.21
C VAL A 123 12.34 7.51 -12.32
N GLU A 124 11.65 6.38 -12.21
CA GLU A 124 10.62 6.13 -11.21
C GLU A 124 11.28 5.55 -9.96
N LEU A 125 11.10 6.23 -8.82
CA LEU A 125 11.47 5.75 -7.51
C LEU A 125 10.23 5.19 -6.80
N ASN A 126 10.36 4.04 -6.16
CA ASN A 126 9.31 3.45 -5.35
C ASN A 126 9.93 2.75 -4.15
N ALA A 127 9.60 3.23 -2.96
CA ALA A 127 10.17 2.78 -1.70
C ALA A 127 9.09 2.40 -0.69
N THR A 128 9.39 1.36 0.07
CA THR A 128 8.67 0.92 1.27
C THR A 128 9.69 0.61 2.36
N ALA A 129 9.25 0.23 3.55
CA ALA A 129 10.16 -0.23 4.61
C ALA A 129 11.02 -1.44 4.19
N ASP A 130 10.55 -2.23 3.20
CA ASP A 130 11.26 -3.41 2.71
C ASP A 130 12.39 -3.09 1.72
N GLY A 131 12.41 -1.87 1.16
CA GLY A 131 13.44 -1.44 0.22
C GLY A 131 12.98 -0.39 -0.79
N LEU A 132 13.91 0.00 -1.65
CA LEU A 132 13.73 0.99 -2.70
C LEU A 132 14.06 0.38 -4.06
N THR A 133 13.26 0.71 -5.05
CA THR A 133 13.54 0.40 -6.47
C THR A 133 13.59 1.68 -7.28
N ALA A 134 14.51 1.73 -8.24
CA ALA A 134 14.67 2.80 -9.22
C ALA A 134 14.59 2.19 -10.63
N ASN A 135 13.65 2.64 -11.43
CA ASN A 135 13.42 2.10 -12.77
C ASN A 135 13.40 3.24 -13.79
N ALA A 136 14.15 3.06 -14.88
CA ALA A 136 14.10 4.00 -16.01
C ALA A 136 12.72 4.00 -16.66
N ILE A 137 12.20 5.18 -16.95
CA ILE A 137 10.91 5.37 -17.64
C ILE A 137 11.07 6.37 -18.80
N PRO A 138 10.23 6.27 -19.84
CA PRO A 138 10.40 7.13 -21.02
C PRO A 138 10.01 8.60 -20.78
N LYS A 139 9.15 8.88 -19.79
CA LYS A 139 8.65 10.23 -19.50
C LYS A 139 8.14 10.31 -18.06
N GLY A 140 8.35 11.45 -17.40
CA GLY A 140 7.87 11.72 -16.06
C GLY A 140 7.59 13.20 -15.83
N GLN A 141 7.24 13.53 -14.60
CA GLN A 141 7.16 14.88 -14.05
C GLN A 141 7.79 14.83 -12.68
N GLU A 142 8.67 15.79 -12.36
CA GLU A 142 9.36 15.81 -11.09
C GLU A 142 8.36 15.97 -9.93
N VAL A 143 8.19 14.90 -9.18
CA VAL A 143 7.35 14.84 -7.99
C VAL A 143 7.77 13.67 -7.11
N LEU A 144 7.80 13.89 -5.81
CA LEU A 144 7.88 12.83 -4.82
C LEU A 144 6.61 12.88 -3.96
N ILE A 145 5.97 11.74 -3.79
CA ILE A 145 4.76 11.56 -2.97
C ILE A 145 5.12 10.63 -1.83
N VAL A 146 4.95 11.11 -0.61
CA VAL A 146 5.13 10.32 0.61
C VAL A 146 3.76 10.03 1.19
N ILE A 147 3.46 8.77 1.44
CA ILE A 147 2.17 8.28 1.96
C ILE A 147 2.41 7.67 3.33
N GLY A 148 1.54 8.02 4.30
CA GLY A 148 1.66 7.51 5.66
C GLY A 148 0.64 8.12 6.62
N GLU A 149 0.83 7.85 7.89
CA GLU A 149 -0.01 8.34 8.99
C GLU A 149 0.73 9.44 9.76
N GLY A 150 0.03 10.53 10.08
CA GLY A 150 0.60 11.63 10.86
C GLY A 150 1.86 12.24 10.22
N LEU A 151 1.85 12.40 8.88
CA LEU A 151 3.02 12.89 8.14
C LEU A 151 3.34 14.35 8.51
N GLU A 152 4.60 14.59 8.84
CA GLU A 152 5.17 15.92 9.13
C GLU A 152 5.96 16.40 7.92
N LYS A 153 5.30 17.12 7.00
CA LYS A 153 5.85 17.52 5.70
C LYS A 153 7.19 18.23 5.80
N GLU A 154 7.33 19.17 6.71
CA GLU A 154 8.56 19.93 6.91
C GLU A 154 9.72 19.05 7.36
N ARG A 155 9.45 18.07 8.22
CA ARG A 155 10.46 17.10 8.68
C ARG A 155 10.89 16.16 7.57
N ILE A 156 9.93 15.70 6.78
CA ILE A 156 10.21 14.87 5.61
C ILE A 156 11.10 15.64 4.63
N GLU A 157 10.77 16.90 4.35
CA GLU A 157 11.59 17.73 3.42
C GLU A 157 13.03 17.93 3.91
N VAL A 158 13.20 18.22 5.20
CA VAL A 158 14.54 18.33 5.80
C VAL A 158 15.31 17.02 5.65
N ARG A 159 14.66 15.89 5.92
CA ARG A 159 15.30 14.59 5.83
C ARG A 159 15.65 14.17 4.39
N LEU A 160 14.85 14.61 3.41
CA LEU A 160 15.16 14.39 2.00
C LEU A 160 16.34 15.21 1.51
N LYS A 161 16.56 16.38 2.06
CA LYS A 161 17.67 17.28 1.69
C LYS A 161 19.00 16.93 2.37
N GLY A 162 18.99 16.14 3.43
CA GLY A 162 20.17 15.69 4.18
C GLY A 162 20.56 16.60 5.32
#